data_3883f7fa8e38e7db6f1bc2a8b99254cf
#
_entry.id   3883f7fa8e38e7db6f1bc2a8b99254cf
#
_cell.length_a   1.000
_cell.length_b   1.000
_cell.length_c   1.000
_cell.angle_alpha   90.00
_cell.angle_beta   90.00
_cell.angle_gamma   90.00
#
_symmetry.space_group_name_H-M   'P 1'
#
loop_
_entity.id
_entity.type
_entity.pdbx_description
1 polymer ?
#
loop_
_entity_poly.entity_id
_entity_poly.type
_entity_poly.pdbx_seq_one_letter_code
_entity_poly.pdbx_strand_id
1 'polypeptide(L)'
;MLSFTEYASEKRILELLIKERVKVALKGKLKSLSPAVIAKNAEQEKKMTVAEQIFMLMPPRDSWCRPQKKDRVQIDGERKSGKQVLTRSIAQTIKKHRKTYDDFPYLQRLDLFIANLRKDITGDAPLEFNSIKIVGKKKKVDSDNVTILRPICVFESLREKLLIALASKYLSEAFDPLLHEEILSYRPLRKYHNSEEPVITDRDNAIENLQEYRNRHKRQNIYVAECDIQKYFDTINHDVIRNCFAKFAEKTQTLHPEFEYGCVKRILDAYLDSYSFYKNVLVENEKLMLCESPRKYESPKDSLFIERGCYTREGFKTSTDRIGIPQGGALSGLISNVVLSTVDKESILQINDPNRFFCRYGDDIILMHTSRKECERLINRYCDTLTDYKLLYHDFVSVADPELRKPDGSVRPALWDVKSRSPFLWGRNNEEKEQVDWIGFLGYEIRYTGEVRIRRSSLNDKFKSIKRKYRTGAKTLIAKGDFKKDIEKEIQNRIDRFKSEGLVAAKSLNHNKYCMTQVLKLDGYASKLLYRLLYKIACKNNLTAEELAFWWKKAKEQGCINYRNTYKKISKAQARQ
;
A
#
# COMPACT_ATOMS: atom_id res chain seq x y z
N MET A 1 -8.72 -16.86 21.24
CA MET A 1 -7.54 -16.24 20.61
C MET A 1 -6.31 -16.71 21.36
N LEU A 2 -5.11 -16.88 20.78
CA LEU A 2 -3.89 -17.22 21.52
C LEU A 2 -3.37 -16.00 22.29
N SER A 3 -2.68 -16.20 23.41
CA SER A 3 -1.85 -15.16 24.03
C SER A 3 -0.77 -14.67 23.06
N PHE A 4 -0.20 -13.49 23.27
CA PHE A 4 0.84 -13.01 22.36
C PHE A 4 2.11 -13.86 22.44
N THR A 5 2.41 -14.37 23.62
CA THR A 5 3.55 -15.26 23.87
C THR A 5 3.43 -16.58 23.10
N GLU A 6 2.25 -17.18 23.06
CA GLU A 6 1.95 -18.40 22.27
C GLU A 6 1.91 -18.07 20.77
N TYR A 7 1.32 -16.94 20.41
CA TYR A 7 1.26 -16.46 19.02
C TYR A 7 2.65 -16.28 18.42
N ALA A 8 3.60 -15.72 19.18
CA ALA A 8 4.98 -15.52 18.77
C ALA A 8 5.84 -16.79 18.89
N SER A 9 5.27 -17.94 18.52
CA SER A 9 5.95 -19.23 18.51
C SER A 9 7.21 -19.23 17.62
N GLU A 10 8.16 -20.11 17.91
CA GLU A 10 9.36 -20.32 17.08
C GLU A 10 9.01 -20.51 15.60
N LYS A 11 7.97 -21.28 15.32
CA LYS A 11 7.47 -21.53 13.96
C LYS A 11 7.09 -20.23 13.25
N ARG A 12 6.34 -19.33 13.89
CA ARG A 12 5.94 -18.04 13.29
C ARG A 12 7.12 -17.10 13.09
N ILE A 13 8.03 -17.04 14.04
CA ILE A 13 9.27 -16.25 13.92
C ILE A 13 10.07 -16.76 12.72
N LEU A 14 10.26 -18.06 12.61
CA LEU A 14 10.98 -18.69 11.49
C LEU A 14 10.30 -18.42 10.14
N GLU A 15 8.98 -18.49 10.07
CA GLU A 15 8.23 -18.13 8.86
C GLU A 15 8.45 -16.68 8.42
N LEU A 16 8.51 -15.74 9.38
CA LEU A 16 8.81 -14.33 9.07
C LEU A 16 10.24 -14.15 8.58
N LEU A 17 11.21 -14.78 9.22
CA LEU A 17 12.61 -14.76 8.79
C LEU A 17 12.76 -15.32 7.37
N ILE A 18 12.13 -16.46 7.06
CA ILE A 18 12.14 -17.04 5.72
C ILE A 18 11.52 -16.07 4.70
N LYS A 19 10.40 -15.41 5.03
CA LYS A 19 9.78 -14.40 4.15
C LYS A 19 10.73 -13.23 3.88
N GLU A 20 11.43 -12.74 4.88
CA GLU A 20 12.44 -11.68 4.71
C GLU A 20 13.64 -12.16 3.87
N ARG A 21 14.13 -13.39 4.08
CA ARG A 21 15.21 -13.99 3.28
C ARG A 21 14.82 -14.11 1.80
N VAL A 22 13.58 -14.50 1.52
CA VAL A 22 13.05 -14.55 0.15
C VAL A 22 12.97 -13.16 -0.48
N LYS A 23 12.53 -12.14 0.26
CA LYS A 23 12.51 -10.76 -0.23
C LYS A 23 13.90 -10.27 -0.64
N VAL A 24 14.90 -10.58 0.17
CA VAL A 24 16.31 -10.26 -0.13
C VAL A 24 16.78 -10.99 -1.39
N ALA A 25 16.48 -12.28 -1.52
CA ALA A 25 16.87 -13.08 -2.68
C ALA A 25 16.25 -12.58 -3.99
N LEU A 26 14.98 -12.16 -3.96
CA LEU A 26 14.25 -11.64 -5.13
C LEU A 26 14.73 -10.25 -5.57
N LYS A 27 15.22 -9.43 -4.64
CA LYS A 27 15.76 -8.10 -4.97
C LYS A 27 17.11 -8.14 -5.69
N GLY A 28 17.74 -9.29 -5.76
CA GLY A 28 19.00 -9.50 -6.52
C GLY A 28 20.22 -8.75 -5.98
N LYS A 29 20.09 -7.99 -4.88
CA LYS A 29 21.13 -7.11 -4.35
C LYS A 29 22.28 -7.84 -3.65
N LEU A 30 22.15 -9.13 -3.38
CA LEU A 30 23.11 -9.89 -2.56
C LEU A 30 23.64 -11.16 -3.26
N LYS A 31 23.72 -11.16 -4.58
CA LYS A 31 24.38 -12.25 -5.31
C LYS A 31 25.91 -12.34 -5.04
N SER A 32 26.49 -11.29 -4.45
CA SER A 32 27.93 -11.12 -4.27
C SER A 32 28.41 -11.10 -2.83
N LEU A 33 27.54 -11.14 -1.83
CA LEU A 33 27.96 -11.20 -0.44
C LEU A 33 28.25 -12.64 -0.04
N SER A 34 29.52 -13.05 -0.14
CA SER A 34 29.97 -14.29 0.45
C SER A 34 30.02 -14.14 1.99
N PRO A 35 29.90 -15.25 2.76
CA PRO A 35 30.10 -15.22 4.20
C PRO A 35 31.41 -14.54 4.62
N ALA A 36 32.47 -14.71 3.83
CA ALA A 36 33.77 -14.09 4.07
C ALA A 36 33.73 -12.54 3.97
N VAL A 37 32.96 -11.97 3.02
CA VAL A 37 32.81 -10.52 2.91
C VAL A 37 32.00 -9.96 4.08
N ILE A 38 31.01 -10.71 4.56
CA ILE A 38 30.21 -10.32 5.73
C ILE A 38 31.08 -10.35 7.00
N ALA A 39 31.88 -11.40 7.18
CA ALA A 39 32.83 -11.50 8.31
C ALA A 39 33.83 -10.35 8.29
N LYS A 40 34.42 -10.04 7.14
CA LYS A 40 35.38 -8.91 7.00
C LYS A 40 34.73 -7.55 7.30
N ASN A 41 33.46 -7.35 6.96
CA ASN A 41 32.72 -6.13 7.31
C ASN A 41 32.41 -6.06 8.81
N ALA A 42 32.18 -7.19 9.47
CA ALA A 42 32.00 -7.26 10.93
C ALA A 42 33.28 -6.97 11.69
N GLU A 43 34.44 -7.45 11.21
CA GLU A 43 35.77 -7.15 11.77
C GLU A 43 36.14 -5.65 11.66
N GLN A 44 35.53 -4.92 10.70
CA GLN A 44 35.75 -3.47 10.52
C GLN A 44 34.73 -2.60 11.29
N GLU A 45 34.05 -3.13 12.31
CA GLU A 45 33.02 -2.44 13.12
C GLU A 45 31.90 -1.80 12.29
N LYS A 46 31.74 -2.19 11.05
CA LYS A 46 30.70 -1.64 10.18
C LYS A 46 29.34 -2.23 10.54
N LYS A 47 28.41 -1.37 10.95
CA LYS A 47 27.03 -1.77 11.31
C LYS A 47 26.40 -2.59 10.18
N MET A 48 26.05 -3.84 10.46
CA MET A 48 25.43 -4.76 9.49
C MET A 48 24.05 -4.28 9.07
N THR A 49 23.79 -4.30 7.78
CA THR A 49 22.43 -4.07 7.24
C THR A 49 21.48 -5.22 7.61
N VAL A 50 20.18 -4.96 7.67
CA VAL A 50 19.16 -6.01 7.89
C VAL A 50 19.31 -7.19 6.92
N ALA A 51 19.75 -6.92 5.69
CA ALA A 51 19.97 -7.98 4.72
C ALA A 51 21.16 -8.89 5.08
N GLU A 52 22.24 -8.33 5.60
CA GLU A 52 23.39 -9.07 6.10
C GLU A 52 23.03 -9.86 7.36
N GLN A 53 22.30 -9.25 8.30
CA GLN A 53 21.78 -9.94 9.48
C GLN A 53 20.95 -11.17 9.10
N ILE A 54 20.05 -11.05 8.12
CA ILE A 54 19.27 -12.20 7.60
C ILE A 54 20.17 -13.25 6.96
N PHE A 55 21.24 -12.82 6.27
CA PHE A 55 22.17 -13.74 5.62
C PHE A 55 22.92 -14.61 6.64
N MET A 56 23.31 -14.05 7.79
CA MET A 56 23.98 -14.76 8.87
C MET A 56 23.10 -15.80 9.57
N LEU A 57 21.78 -15.60 9.56
CA LEU A 57 20.80 -16.45 10.24
C LEU A 57 20.16 -17.51 9.33
N MET A 58 20.42 -17.47 8.03
CA MET A 58 19.70 -18.32 7.05
C MET A 58 20.68 -19.13 6.21
N PRO A 59 20.24 -20.31 5.70
CA PRO A 59 21.10 -21.14 4.88
C PRO A 59 21.59 -20.38 3.63
N PRO A 60 22.86 -20.60 3.21
CA PRO A 60 23.38 -20.05 1.97
C PRO A 60 22.60 -20.58 0.76
N ARG A 61 22.61 -19.86 -0.34
CA ARG A 61 21.71 -20.13 -1.48
C ARG A 61 22.03 -21.43 -2.21
N ASP A 62 23.26 -21.83 -2.24
CA ASP A 62 23.78 -23.06 -2.84
C ASP A 62 23.30 -24.32 -2.11
N SER A 63 23.08 -24.24 -0.79
CA SER A 63 22.56 -25.32 0.04
C SER A 63 21.04 -25.51 -0.07
N TRP A 64 20.31 -24.60 -0.74
CA TRP A 64 18.84 -24.69 -0.77
C TRP A 64 18.34 -25.93 -1.49
N CYS A 65 17.43 -26.65 -0.85
CA CYS A 65 16.77 -27.79 -1.44
C CYS A 65 16.11 -27.42 -2.77
N ARG A 66 16.38 -28.22 -3.81
CA ARG A 66 15.74 -28.02 -5.12
C ARG A 66 14.25 -28.33 -5.03
N PRO A 67 13.37 -27.40 -5.42
CA PRO A 67 11.92 -27.62 -5.37
C PRO A 67 11.52 -28.77 -6.31
N GLN A 68 10.80 -29.75 -5.80
CA GLN A 68 10.23 -30.84 -6.59
C GLN A 68 9.06 -30.34 -7.45
N LYS A 69 8.62 -31.17 -8.43
CA LYS A 69 7.48 -30.81 -9.30
C LYS A 69 6.22 -30.50 -8.51
N LYS A 70 5.90 -31.29 -7.48
CA LYS A 70 4.79 -31.09 -6.54
C LYS A 70 4.87 -29.78 -5.72
N ASP A 71 6.07 -29.24 -5.53
CA ASP A 71 6.28 -27.99 -4.80
C ASP A 71 5.97 -26.75 -5.64
N ARG A 72 5.84 -26.91 -6.95
CA ARG A 72 5.62 -25.83 -7.93
C ARG A 72 4.16 -25.66 -8.33
N VAL A 73 3.30 -26.60 -7.92
CA VAL A 73 1.88 -26.62 -8.28
C VAL A 73 1.04 -26.49 -7.02
N GLN A 74 -0.07 -25.77 -7.09
CA GLN A 74 -1.07 -25.67 -6.04
C GLN A 74 -2.01 -26.90 -6.09
N ILE A 75 -2.87 -27.05 -5.07
CA ILE A 75 -3.85 -28.15 -5.00
C ILE A 75 -4.85 -28.05 -6.17
N ASP A 76 -5.18 -26.83 -6.61
CA ASP A 76 -6.06 -26.52 -7.74
C ASP A 76 -5.39 -26.65 -9.13
N GLY A 77 -4.14 -27.12 -9.18
CA GLY A 77 -3.38 -27.27 -10.42
C GLY A 77 -2.68 -25.98 -10.89
N GLU A 78 -2.90 -24.84 -10.25
CA GLU A 78 -2.21 -23.60 -10.60
C GLU A 78 -0.73 -23.62 -10.21
N ARG A 79 0.12 -22.91 -10.98
CA ARG A 79 1.54 -22.78 -10.64
C ARG A 79 1.73 -21.82 -9.47
N LYS A 80 2.41 -22.30 -8.42
CA LYS A 80 2.84 -21.44 -7.30
C LYS A 80 3.75 -20.31 -7.78
N SER A 81 3.61 -19.15 -7.16
CA SER A 81 4.51 -18.03 -7.41
C SER A 81 5.96 -18.39 -7.05
N GLY A 82 6.94 -17.78 -7.72
CA GLY A 82 8.35 -17.97 -7.40
C GLY A 82 8.69 -17.67 -5.93
N LYS A 83 7.93 -16.76 -5.29
CA LYS A 83 8.05 -16.46 -3.86
C LYS A 83 7.64 -17.64 -2.99
N GLN A 84 6.52 -18.28 -3.26
CA GLN A 84 6.05 -19.48 -2.53
C GLN A 84 7.00 -20.65 -2.67
N VAL A 85 7.52 -20.87 -3.89
CA VAL A 85 8.50 -21.94 -4.19
C VAL A 85 9.79 -21.72 -3.40
N LEU A 86 10.34 -20.51 -3.36
CA LEU A 86 11.54 -20.18 -2.60
C LEU A 86 11.33 -20.29 -1.09
N THR A 87 10.18 -19.84 -0.58
CA THR A 87 9.82 -19.98 0.84
C THR A 87 9.86 -21.45 1.27
N ARG A 88 9.25 -22.33 0.46
CA ARG A 88 9.23 -23.78 0.75
C ARG A 88 10.63 -24.39 0.65
N SER A 89 11.44 -24.02 -0.34
CA SER A 89 12.81 -24.47 -0.51
C SER A 89 13.67 -24.17 0.73
N ILE A 90 13.64 -22.95 1.23
CA ILE A 90 14.39 -22.54 2.44
C ILE A 90 13.89 -23.31 3.67
N ALA A 91 12.56 -23.41 3.86
CA ALA A 91 11.98 -24.14 4.99
C ALA A 91 12.41 -25.62 4.99
N GLN A 92 12.39 -26.27 3.82
CA GLN A 92 12.85 -27.66 3.67
C GLN A 92 14.36 -27.81 3.96
N THR A 93 15.17 -26.84 3.54
CA THR A 93 16.61 -26.82 3.82
C THR A 93 16.87 -26.78 5.33
N ILE A 94 16.24 -25.84 6.04
CA ILE A 94 16.39 -25.72 7.51
C ILE A 94 15.92 -27.01 8.19
N LYS A 95 14.76 -27.57 7.78
CA LYS A 95 14.26 -28.82 8.34
C LYS A 95 15.22 -30.00 8.09
N LYS A 96 15.86 -30.05 6.92
CA LYS A 96 16.86 -31.09 6.58
C LYS A 96 18.10 -30.92 7.47
N HIS A 97 18.69 -29.71 7.54
CA HIS A 97 19.89 -29.44 8.32
C HIS A 97 19.70 -29.69 9.82
N ARG A 98 18.50 -29.42 10.39
CA ARG A 98 18.19 -29.77 11.79
C ARG A 98 18.10 -31.29 12.06
N LYS A 99 18.01 -32.11 11.02
CA LYS A 99 17.95 -33.57 11.14
C LYS A 99 19.30 -34.26 10.88
N THR A 100 20.24 -33.55 10.30
CA THR A 100 21.60 -34.08 10.06
C THR A 100 22.47 -33.77 11.27
N TYR A 101 23.46 -34.66 11.52
CA TYR A 101 24.44 -34.45 12.58
C TYR A 101 25.54 -33.46 12.20
N ASP A 102 25.48 -32.88 11.00
CA ASP A 102 26.44 -31.89 10.54
C ASP A 102 26.25 -30.56 11.29
N ASP A 103 27.36 -29.96 11.68
CA ASP A 103 27.34 -28.63 12.33
C ASP A 103 27.16 -27.53 11.27
N PHE A 104 26.01 -26.87 11.34
CA PHE A 104 25.71 -25.70 10.52
C PHE A 104 25.75 -24.43 11.37
N PRO A 105 26.83 -23.64 11.33
CA PRO A 105 26.99 -22.48 12.20
C PRO A 105 25.86 -21.45 12.16
N TYR A 106 25.10 -21.39 11.05
CA TYR A 106 23.93 -20.51 10.95
C TYR A 106 22.76 -21.00 11.82
N LEU A 107 22.62 -22.31 12.08
CA LEU A 107 21.53 -22.86 12.92
C LEU A 107 21.71 -22.43 14.38
N GLN A 108 22.90 -22.53 14.93
CA GLN A 108 23.19 -22.07 16.29
C GLN A 108 22.85 -20.55 16.44
N ARG A 109 23.28 -19.74 15.46
CA ARG A 109 22.94 -18.30 15.45
C ARG A 109 21.43 -18.06 15.30
N LEU A 110 20.75 -18.84 14.47
CA LEU A 110 19.30 -18.77 14.28
C LEU A 110 18.54 -19.09 15.56
N ASP A 111 18.89 -20.19 16.21
CA ASP A 111 18.23 -20.65 17.43
C ASP A 111 18.47 -19.68 18.60
N LEU A 112 19.68 -19.18 18.75
CA LEU A 112 20.01 -18.13 19.73
C LEU A 112 19.22 -16.83 19.43
N PHE A 113 19.13 -16.43 18.16
CA PHE A 113 18.38 -15.23 17.77
C PHE A 113 16.89 -15.38 18.09
N ILE A 114 16.29 -16.55 17.82
CA ILE A 114 14.88 -16.83 18.13
C ILE A 114 14.67 -16.84 19.65
N ALA A 115 15.56 -17.46 20.42
CA ALA A 115 15.49 -17.49 21.87
C ALA A 115 15.55 -16.07 22.46
N ASN A 116 16.48 -15.24 22.00
CA ASN A 116 16.59 -13.84 22.42
C ASN A 116 15.34 -13.02 22.06
N LEU A 117 14.79 -13.21 20.85
CA LEU A 117 13.56 -12.54 20.44
C LEU A 117 12.36 -12.93 21.32
N ARG A 118 12.27 -14.23 21.69
CA ARG A 118 11.23 -14.70 22.62
C ARG A 118 11.41 -14.14 24.02
N LYS A 119 12.65 -14.05 24.51
CA LYS A 119 12.96 -13.40 25.79
C LYS A 119 12.50 -11.92 25.81
N ASP A 120 12.69 -11.19 24.72
CA ASP A 120 12.18 -9.82 24.58
C ASP A 120 10.64 -9.77 24.67
N ILE A 121 9.96 -10.77 24.12
CA ILE A 121 8.49 -10.83 24.13
C ILE A 121 7.97 -11.19 25.53
N THR A 122 8.58 -12.15 26.19
CA THR A 122 8.11 -12.66 27.51
C THR A 122 8.61 -11.84 28.70
N GLY A 123 9.66 -11.05 28.55
CA GLY A 123 10.19 -10.23 29.63
C GLY A 123 9.31 -9.01 29.94
N ASP A 124 9.47 -8.46 31.14
CA ASP A 124 8.67 -7.30 31.62
C ASP A 124 9.38 -5.96 31.45
N ALA A 125 10.68 -5.98 31.16
CA ALA A 125 11.47 -4.76 31.00
C ALA A 125 10.99 -3.92 29.78
N PRO A 126 11.04 -2.59 29.86
CA PRO A 126 10.78 -1.73 28.71
C PRO A 126 11.68 -2.11 27.52
N LEU A 127 11.12 -2.07 26.33
CA LEU A 127 11.87 -2.29 25.10
C LEU A 127 12.36 -0.96 24.55
N GLU A 128 13.63 -0.91 24.19
CA GLU A 128 14.20 0.24 23.48
C GLU A 128 14.48 -0.12 22.03
N PHE A 129 14.02 0.72 21.11
CA PHE A 129 14.30 0.61 19.69
C PHE A 129 15.23 1.74 19.25
N ASN A 130 16.10 1.44 18.30
CA ASN A 130 16.92 2.46 17.69
C ASN A 130 16.07 3.48 16.95
N SER A 131 16.52 4.74 16.88
CA SER A 131 15.87 5.76 16.07
C SER A 131 15.73 5.29 14.62
N ILE A 132 14.52 5.38 14.09
CA ILE A 132 14.22 4.91 12.74
C ILE A 132 14.84 5.84 11.71
N LYS A 133 15.67 5.30 10.83
CA LYS A 133 16.18 6.03 9.67
C LYS A 133 15.11 6.25 8.63
N ILE A 134 15.19 7.40 7.97
CA ILE A 134 14.32 7.75 6.85
C ILE A 134 15.09 7.88 5.55
N VAL A 135 14.43 7.54 4.45
CA VAL A 135 14.91 7.75 3.08
C VAL A 135 13.87 8.53 2.31
N GLY A 136 14.29 9.63 1.73
CA GLY A 136 13.42 10.49 0.93
C GLY A 136 13.04 9.86 -0.40
N LYS A 137 11.75 9.60 -0.61
CA LYS A 137 11.21 9.20 -1.91
C LYS A 137 10.57 10.39 -2.60
N LYS A 138 11.04 10.73 -3.81
CA LYS A 138 10.48 11.84 -4.60
C LYS A 138 8.95 11.71 -4.73
N LYS A 139 8.24 12.76 -4.30
CA LYS A 139 6.78 12.92 -4.42
C LYS A 139 6.44 13.77 -5.65
N LYS A 140 6.94 15.00 -5.68
CA LYS A 140 6.74 15.99 -6.76
C LYS A 140 7.92 16.97 -6.80
N VAL A 141 7.92 17.88 -7.74
CA VAL A 141 8.75 19.09 -7.75
C VAL A 141 7.80 20.26 -7.62
N ASP A 142 8.10 21.22 -6.76
CA ASP A 142 7.28 22.42 -6.58
C ASP A 142 7.60 23.49 -7.65
N SER A 143 6.95 24.66 -7.55
CA SER A 143 7.15 25.80 -8.46
C SER A 143 8.58 26.33 -8.45
N ASP A 144 9.28 26.22 -7.32
CA ASP A 144 10.63 26.75 -7.09
C ASP A 144 11.72 25.72 -7.45
N ASN A 145 11.37 24.69 -8.22
CA ASN A 145 12.23 23.56 -8.57
C ASN A 145 12.77 22.74 -7.38
N VAL A 146 12.21 22.90 -6.20
CA VAL A 146 12.58 22.09 -5.03
C VAL A 146 11.89 20.72 -5.11
N THR A 147 12.66 19.65 -4.94
CA THR A 147 12.10 18.31 -4.94
C THR A 147 11.47 17.98 -3.58
N ILE A 148 10.16 17.83 -3.58
CA ILE A 148 9.40 17.40 -2.40
C ILE A 148 9.56 15.89 -2.21
N LEU A 149 9.94 15.49 -1.00
CA LEU A 149 10.17 14.12 -0.61
C LEU A 149 9.05 13.60 0.31
N ARG A 150 8.79 12.29 0.20
CA ARG A 150 8.00 11.53 1.17
C ARG A 150 8.98 10.76 2.05
N PRO A 151 8.89 10.83 3.39
CA PRO A 151 9.74 10.07 4.29
C PRO A 151 9.33 8.59 4.28
N ILE A 152 10.25 7.72 3.92
CA ILE A 152 10.04 6.27 3.99
C ILE A 152 10.97 5.71 5.04
N CYS A 153 10.44 4.98 6.02
CA CYS A 153 11.23 4.40 7.08
C CYS A 153 12.10 3.23 6.61
N VAL A 154 13.28 3.13 7.20
CA VAL A 154 14.21 2.02 7.03
C VAL A 154 14.62 1.52 8.42
N PHE A 155 14.25 0.27 8.71
CA PHE A 155 14.70 -0.39 9.93
C PHE A 155 16.12 -0.92 9.74
N GLU A 156 17.01 -0.65 10.68
CA GLU A 156 18.40 -1.12 10.67
C GLU A 156 18.59 -2.41 11.48
N SER A 157 17.66 -2.70 12.39
CA SER A 157 17.66 -3.91 13.23
C SER A 157 16.64 -4.92 12.72
N LEU A 158 17.10 -6.15 12.47
CA LEU A 158 16.22 -7.27 12.13
C LEU A 158 15.32 -7.65 13.32
N ARG A 159 15.88 -7.59 14.56
CA ARG A 159 15.15 -7.85 15.81
C ARG A 159 13.91 -6.93 15.91
N GLU A 160 14.11 -5.63 15.83
CA GLU A 160 13.03 -4.63 15.92
C GLU A 160 11.99 -4.85 14.82
N LYS A 161 12.45 -5.06 13.58
CA LYS A 161 11.58 -5.31 12.43
C LYS A 161 10.69 -6.52 12.64
N LEU A 162 11.18 -7.59 13.26
CA LEU A 162 10.40 -8.80 13.52
C LEU A 162 9.43 -8.63 14.70
N LEU A 163 9.85 -7.97 15.78
CA LEU A 163 8.97 -7.64 16.92
C LEU A 163 7.77 -6.80 16.44
N ILE A 164 8.02 -5.75 15.66
CA ILE A 164 6.99 -4.90 15.09
C ILE A 164 6.08 -5.70 14.14
N ALA A 165 6.63 -6.60 13.33
CA ALA A 165 5.83 -7.41 12.41
C ALA A 165 4.96 -8.45 13.13
N LEU A 166 5.43 -9.03 14.22
CA LEU A 166 4.66 -9.95 15.08
C LEU A 166 3.53 -9.20 15.78
N ALA A 167 3.85 -8.08 16.44
CA ALA A 167 2.87 -7.22 17.10
C ALA A 167 1.78 -6.74 16.14
N SER A 168 2.19 -6.26 14.95
CA SER A 168 1.25 -5.80 13.92
C SER A 168 0.27 -6.88 13.48
N LYS A 169 0.74 -8.11 13.29
CA LYS A 169 -0.13 -9.22 12.88
C LYS A 169 -1.07 -9.66 13.99
N TYR A 170 -0.55 -9.81 15.19
CA TYR A 170 -1.35 -10.19 16.35
C TYR A 170 -2.47 -9.18 16.62
N LEU A 171 -2.12 -7.91 16.68
CA LEU A 171 -3.10 -6.83 16.88
C LEU A 171 -4.07 -6.70 15.70
N SER A 172 -3.62 -6.95 14.46
CA SER A 172 -4.53 -6.93 13.30
C SER A 172 -5.55 -8.07 13.39
N GLU A 173 -5.16 -9.27 13.80
CA GLU A 173 -6.07 -10.39 14.00
C GLU A 173 -7.04 -10.13 15.17
N ALA A 174 -6.56 -9.47 16.24
CA ALA A 174 -7.35 -9.14 17.42
C ALA A 174 -8.36 -8.01 17.19
N PHE A 175 -7.95 -6.96 16.48
CA PHE A 175 -8.72 -5.73 16.33
C PHE A 175 -9.60 -5.70 15.07
N ASP A 176 -9.31 -6.53 14.06
CA ASP A 176 -10.10 -6.54 12.82
C ASP A 176 -11.60 -6.77 13.04
N PRO A 177 -12.05 -7.67 13.96
CA PRO A 177 -13.47 -7.84 14.25
C PRO A 177 -14.16 -6.62 14.84
N LEU A 178 -13.39 -5.69 15.45
CA LEU A 178 -13.90 -4.45 16.01
C LEU A 178 -14.04 -3.32 14.98
N LEU A 179 -13.44 -3.49 13.80
CA LEU A 179 -13.49 -2.49 12.72
C LEU A 179 -14.81 -2.62 11.96
N HIS A 180 -15.41 -1.46 11.64
CA HIS A 180 -16.65 -1.42 10.86
C HIS A 180 -16.45 -1.90 9.42
N GLU A 181 -17.53 -2.35 8.78
CA GLU A 181 -17.48 -2.91 7.42
C GLU A 181 -17.09 -1.89 6.35
N GLU A 182 -17.43 -0.64 6.54
CA GLU A 182 -17.15 0.46 5.62
C GLU A 182 -15.68 0.88 5.59
N ILE A 183 -14.82 0.24 6.43
CA ILE A 183 -13.37 0.44 6.48
C ILE A 183 -12.70 -0.67 5.66
N LEU A 184 -12.16 -0.33 4.51
CA LEU A 184 -11.69 -1.34 3.54
C LEU A 184 -10.16 -1.45 3.40
N SER A 185 -9.39 -0.42 3.74
CA SER A 185 -7.94 -0.42 3.58
C SER A 185 -7.22 -1.13 4.72
N TYR A 186 -6.00 -1.61 4.46
CA TYR A 186 -5.12 -2.25 5.45
C TYR A 186 -5.70 -3.45 6.19
N ARG A 187 -6.72 -4.08 5.60
CA ARG A 187 -7.40 -5.29 6.10
C ARG A 187 -7.20 -6.42 5.08
N PRO A 188 -6.03 -7.06 5.06
CA PRO A 188 -5.69 -8.04 4.02
C PRO A 188 -6.56 -9.30 4.04
N LEU A 189 -7.15 -9.61 5.20
CA LEU A 189 -8.02 -10.77 5.37
C LEU A 189 -9.18 -10.33 6.26
N ARG A 190 -10.32 -10.07 5.65
CA ARG A 190 -11.56 -9.78 6.36
C ARG A 190 -12.42 -11.02 6.43
N LYS A 191 -12.90 -11.38 7.61
CA LYS A 191 -13.99 -12.33 7.76
C LYS A 191 -15.31 -11.56 7.75
N TYR A 192 -16.17 -11.83 6.76
CA TYR A 192 -17.55 -11.40 6.85
C TYR A 192 -18.25 -12.15 7.99
N HIS A 193 -19.18 -11.50 8.68
CA HIS A 193 -19.88 -12.06 9.84
C HIS A 193 -20.48 -13.45 9.63
N ASN A 194 -20.70 -13.87 8.39
CA ASN A 194 -21.33 -15.15 8.03
C ASN A 194 -20.49 -16.01 7.08
N SER A 195 -19.23 -15.70 6.79
CA SER A 195 -18.38 -16.53 5.94
C SER A 195 -17.23 -17.13 6.74
N GLU A 196 -17.01 -18.44 6.64
CA GLU A 196 -15.86 -19.13 7.24
C GLU A 196 -14.54 -18.76 6.55
N GLU A 197 -14.60 -18.26 5.30
CA GLU A 197 -13.42 -17.89 4.52
C GLU A 197 -13.11 -16.41 4.61
N PRO A 198 -11.82 -16.03 4.81
CA PRO A 198 -11.40 -14.64 4.81
C PRO A 198 -11.48 -14.05 3.40
N VAL A 199 -12.11 -12.89 3.28
CA VAL A 199 -12.22 -12.15 2.02
C VAL A 199 -11.17 -11.05 1.98
N ILE A 200 -10.44 -10.96 0.86
CA ILE A 200 -9.50 -9.86 0.62
C ILE A 200 -10.31 -8.62 0.21
N THR A 201 -10.22 -7.56 1.01
CA THR A 201 -10.81 -6.27 0.68
C THR A 201 -9.83 -5.42 -0.12
N ASP A 202 -10.29 -4.84 -1.21
CA ASP A 202 -9.49 -3.96 -2.05
C ASP A 202 -10.28 -2.73 -2.52
N ARG A 203 -9.66 -1.94 -3.40
CA ARG A 203 -10.28 -0.73 -3.96
C ARG A 203 -11.55 -1.01 -4.75
N ASP A 204 -11.63 -2.19 -5.31
CA ASP A 204 -12.72 -2.54 -6.21
C ASP A 204 -13.98 -2.82 -5.41
N ASN A 205 -13.85 -3.41 -4.21
CA ASN A 205 -14.96 -3.53 -3.26
C ASN A 205 -15.54 -2.17 -2.87
N ALA A 206 -14.68 -1.15 -2.68
CA ALA A 206 -15.15 0.21 -2.39
C ALA A 206 -15.99 0.78 -3.54
N ILE A 207 -15.60 0.52 -4.79
CA ILE A 207 -16.34 0.98 -5.97
C ILE A 207 -17.64 0.18 -6.14
N GLU A 208 -17.62 -1.12 -5.89
CA GLU A 208 -18.80 -1.98 -5.92
C GLU A 208 -19.85 -1.54 -4.89
N ASN A 209 -19.44 -1.36 -3.63
CA ASN A 209 -20.33 -0.88 -2.56
C ASN A 209 -20.95 0.49 -2.90
N LEU A 210 -20.15 1.40 -3.47
CA LEU A 210 -20.65 2.71 -3.93
C LEU A 210 -21.69 2.57 -5.05
N GLN A 211 -21.45 1.67 -6.01
CA GLN A 211 -22.40 1.41 -7.09
C GLN A 211 -23.69 0.76 -6.57
N GLU A 212 -23.61 -0.12 -5.59
CA GLU A 212 -24.76 -0.74 -4.93
C GLU A 212 -25.62 0.31 -4.23
N TYR A 213 -25.00 1.22 -3.45
CA TYR A 213 -25.70 2.33 -2.81
C TYR A 213 -26.41 3.20 -3.84
N ARG A 214 -25.70 3.63 -4.89
CA ARG A 214 -26.26 4.40 -6.00
C ARG A 214 -27.44 3.65 -6.64
N ASN A 215 -27.35 2.33 -6.83
CA ASN A 215 -28.40 1.53 -7.45
C ASN A 215 -29.65 1.42 -6.57
N ARG A 216 -29.50 1.39 -5.25
CA ARG A 216 -30.63 1.42 -4.31
C ARG A 216 -31.36 2.76 -4.34
N HIS A 217 -30.63 3.86 -4.55
CA HIS A 217 -31.17 5.24 -4.51
C HIS A 217 -31.30 5.88 -5.91
N LYS A 218 -31.51 5.10 -6.97
CA LYS A 218 -31.58 5.59 -8.37
C LYS A 218 -32.56 6.74 -8.64
N ARG A 219 -33.63 6.83 -7.84
CA ARG A 219 -34.72 7.80 -8.03
C ARG A 219 -34.61 8.98 -7.08
N GLN A 220 -33.58 9.02 -6.26
CA GLN A 220 -33.35 10.05 -5.26
C GLN A 220 -32.14 10.89 -5.64
N ASN A 221 -32.11 12.12 -5.15
CA ASN A 221 -30.90 12.93 -5.17
C ASN A 221 -29.87 12.29 -4.23
N ILE A 222 -28.62 12.24 -4.64
CA ILE A 222 -27.51 11.76 -3.83
C ILE A 222 -26.51 12.91 -3.68
N TYR A 223 -26.32 13.37 -2.46
CA TYR A 223 -25.34 14.39 -2.12
C TYR A 223 -24.06 13.72 -1.64
N VAL A 224 -22.91 14.25 -2.07
CA VAL A 224 -21.60 13.68 -1.82
C VAL A 224 -20.69 14.70 -1.18
N ALA A 225 -20.03 14.33 -0.10
CA ALA A 225 -18.94 15.09 0.52
C ALA A 225 -17.67 14.23 0.52
N GLU A 226 -16.53 14.88 0.31
CA GLU A 226 -15.22 14.24 0.35
C GLU A 226 -14.32 15.00 1.32
N CYS A 227 -13.60 14.30 2.18
CA CYS A 227 -12.64 14.89 3.11
C CYS A 227 -11.30 14.15 2.99
N ASP A 228 -10.21 14.91 2.89
CA ASP A 228 -8.84 14.41 2.87
C ASP A 228 -8.09 14.95 4.10
N ILE A 229 -7.48 14.06 4.88
CA ILE A 229 -6.73 14.42 6.08
C ILE A 229 -5.34 14.93 5.67
N GLN A 230 -4.95 16.10 6.19
CA GLN A 230 -3.65 16.68 5.85
C GLN A 230 -2.50 15.87 6.45
N LYS A 231 -1.66 15.30 5.57
CA LYS A 231 -0.40 14.62 5.97
C LYS A 231 -0.59 13.65 7.15
N TYR A 232 -1.65 12.88 7.14
CA TYR A 232 -2.08 12.00 8.23
C TYR A 232 -0.92 11.27 8.93
N PHE A 233 -0.04 10.60 8.18
CA PHE A 233 1.10 9.86 8.73
C PHE A 233 2.17 10.75 9.37
N ASP A 234 2.22 12.02 9.01
CA ASP A 234 3.22 12.97 9.51
C ASP A 234 2.69 13.77 10.70
N THR A 235 1.35 13.78 10.94
CA THR A 235 0.69 14.66 11.92
C THR A 235 0.02 13.94 13.08
N ILE A 236 -0.24 12.63 12.96
CA ILE A 236 -0.93 11.86 13.99
C ILE A 236 -0.19 11.91 15.33
N ASN A 237 -0.91 12.22 16.41
CA ASN A 237 -0.35 12.35 17.76
C ASN A 237 -0.18 10.98 18.44
N HIS A 238 0.96 10.76 19.12
CA HIS A 238 1.29 9.49 19.76
C HIS A 238 0.37 9.17 20.96
N ASP A 239 -0.06 10.16 21.74
CA ASP A 239 -0.94 9.93 22.88
C ASP A 239 -2.35 9.55 22.40
N VAL A 240 -2.82 10.15 21.31
CA VAL A 240 -4.05 9.73 20.62
C VAL A 240 -3.97 8.28 20.19
N ILE A 241 -2.83 7.86 19.62
CA ILE A 241 -2.62 6.46 19.23
C ILE A 241 -2.72 5.55 20.45
N ARG A 242 -1.97 5.85 21.52
CA ARG A 242 -1.98 5.04 22.76
C ARG A 242 -3.38 4.90 23.34
N ASN A 243 -4.13 6.00 23.42
CA ASN A 243 -5.50 6.01 23.94
C ASN A 243 -6.45 5.17 23.08
N CYS A 244 -6.39 5.30 21.75
CA CYS A 244 -7.22 4.49 20.85
C CYS A 244 -6.88 2.99 20.95
N PHE A 245 -5.60 2.64 21.03
CA PHE A 245 -5.18 1.25 21.21
C PHE A 245 -5.63 0.67 22.54
N ALA A 246 -5.59 1.45 23.62
CA ALA A 246 -6.09 1.03 24.92
C ALA A 246 -7.61 0.74 24.87
N LYS A 247 -8.40 1.61 24.25
CA LYS A 247 -9.86 1.39 24.05
C LYS A 247 -10.16 0.11 23.24
N PHE A 248 -9.35 -0.17 22.20
CA PHE A 248 -9.50 -1.39 21.41
C PHE A 248 -9.06 -2.62 22.18
N ALA A 249 -7.98 -2.52 22.94
CA ALA A 249 -7.47 -3.61 23.77
C ALA A 249 -8.47 -4.02 24.85
N GLU A 250 -9.09 -3.07 25.55
CA GLU A 250 -10.13 -3.30 26.56
C GLU A 250 -11.32 -4.08 25.95
N LYS A 251 -11.82 -3.62 24.81
CA LYS A 251 -12.90 -4.32 24.09
C LYS A 251 -12.50 -5.71 23.65
N THR A 252 -11.25 -5.88 23.16
CA THR A 252 -10.75 -7.19 22.75
C THR A 252 -10.62 -8.12 23.95
N GLN A 253 -10.14 -7.64 25.08
CA GLN A 253 -9.97 -8.43 26.29
C GLN A 253 -11.32 -8.91 26.87
N THR A 254 -12.37 -8.09 26.74
CA THR A 254 -13.74 -8.51 27.08
C THR A 254 -14.23 -9.67 26.22
N LEU A 255 -13.86 -9.70 24.93
CA LEU A 255 -14.24 -10.78 24.00
C LEU A 255 -13.31 -11.99 24.08
N HIS A 256 -12.07 -11.79 24.47
CA HIS A 256 -10.99 -12.78 24.49
C HIS A 256 -10.15 -12.58 25.76
N PRO A 257 -10.50 -13.21 26.90
CA PRO A 257 -9.78 -13.06 28.16
C PRO A 257 -8.28 -13.39 28.11
N GLU A 258 -7.88 -14.28 27.19
CA GLU A 258 -6.48 -14.66 26.95
C GLU A 258 -5.69 -13.62 26.13
N PHE A 259 -6.29 -12.53 25.71
CA PHE A 259 -5.61 -11.47 24.95
C PHE A 259 -4.61 -10.72 25.84
N GLU A 260 -3.35 -10.79 25.50
CA GLU A 260 -2.24 -10.14 26.22
C GLU A 260 -1.85 -8.80 25.59
N TYR A 261 -2.43 -7.71 26.08
CA TYR A 261 -2.08 -6.38 25.58
C TYR A 261 -0.75 -5.86 26.13
N GLY A 262 -0.39 -6.17 27.39
CA GLY A 262 0.80 -5.65 28.04
C GLY A 262 2.10 -5.89 27.29
N CYS A 263 2.33 -7.14 26.84
CA CYS A 263 3.50 -7.50 26.03
C CYS A 263 3.56 -6.73 24.70
N VAL A 264 2.42 -6.62 24.02
CA VAL A 264 2.34 -5.94 22.71
C VAL A 264 2.44 -4.42 22.86
N LYS A 265 1.86 -3.87 23.95
CA LYS A 265 1.97 -2.45 24.28
C LYS A 265 3.42 -2.00 24.41
N ARG A 266 4.30 -2.78 25.03
CA ARG A 266 5.73 -2.45 25.11
C ARG A 266 6.36 -2.30 23.72
N ILE A 267 5.99 -3.17 22.77
CA ILE A 267 6.48 -3.07 21.39
C ILE A 267 5.89 -1.84 20.67
N LEU A 268 4.63 -1.53 20.90
CA LEU A 268 3.98 -0.33 20.35
C LEU A 268 4.64 0.94 20.90
N ASP A 269 4.86 1.01 22.21
CA ASP A 269 5.50 2.16 22.85
C ASP A 269 6.94 2.34 22.33
N ALA A 270 7.75 1.29 22.29
CA ALA A 270 9.09 1.34 21.72
C ALA A 270 9.10 1.79 20.25
N TYR A 271 8.11 1.35 19.48
CA TYR A 271 7.95 1.79 18.09
C TYR A 271 7.63 3.27 17.97
N LEU A 272 6.71 3.79 18.78
CA LEU A 272 6.33 5.20 18.78
C LEU A 272 7.51 6.08 19.31
N ASP A 273 8.19 5.64 20.34
CA ASP A 273 9.30 6.39 20.93
C ASP A 273 10.56 6.42 20.03
N SER A 274 10.69 5.46 19.10
CA SER A 274 11.76 5.41 18.11
C SER A 274 11.63 6.40 16.95
N TYR A 275 10.48 7.09 16.82
CA TYR A 275 10.21 7.99 15.71
C TYR A 275 9.39 9.21 16.13
N SER A 276 9.74 10.36 15.56
CA SER A 276 8.92 11.56 15.56
C SER A 276 9.14 12.33 14.26
N PHE A 277 8.09 12.91 13.70
CA PHE A 277 8.20 13.67 12.45
C PHE A 277 9.21 14.82 12.58
N TYR A 278 9.16 15.59 13.66
CA TYR A 278 10.10 16.71 13.87
C TYR A 278 11.54 16.23 14.07
N LYS A 279 11.79 15.22 14.91
CA LYS A 279 13.15 14.73 15.23
C LYS A 279 13.79 13.95 14.10
N ASN A 280 13.01 13.12 13.39
CA ASN A 280 13.56 12.21 12.39
C ASN A 280 13.49 12.77 10.96
N VAL A 281 12.55 13.67 10.67
CA VAL A 281 12.27 14.13 9.30
C VAL A 281 12.71 15.57 9.07
N LEU A 282 12.25 16.50 9.90
CA LEU A 282 12.49 17.92 9.64
C LEU A 282 13.93 18.36 9.92
N VAL A 283 14.61 17.75 10.88
CA VAL A 283 16.04 18.04 11.17
C VAL A 283 16.92 17.86 9.92
N GLU A 284 16.50 17.01 8.98
CA GLU A 284 17.25 16.78 7.74
C GLU A 284 17.02 17.86 6.66
N ASN A 285 15.99 18.71 6.79
CA ASN A 285 15.64 19.64 5.73
C ASN A 285 16.74 20.68 5.43
N GLU A 286 17.40 21.18 6.45
CA GLU A 286 18.49 22.17 6.26
C GLU A 286 19.60 21.60 5.37
N LYS A 287 20.06 20.38 5.66
CA LYS A 287 21.09 19.68 4.88
C LYS A 287 20.62 19.39 3.45
N LEU A 288 19.35 19.01 3.28
CA LEU A 288 18.79 18.68 1.99
C LEU A 288 18.60 19.92 1.09
N MET A 289 18.35 21.07 1.68
CA MET A 289 18.21 22.35 0.94
C MET A 289 19.54 22.89 0.43
N LEU A 290 20.66 22.57 1.11
CA LEU A 290 22.01 23.00 0.71
C LEU A 290 22.62 22.16 -0.43
N CYS A 291 21.92 21.12 -0.90
CA CYS A 291 22.39 20.29 -2.02
C CYS A 291 22.25 21.04 -3.36
N GLU A 292 23.08 20.70 -4.37
CA GLU A 292 22.98 21.22 -5.75
C GLU A 292 21.54 21.09 -6.35
N SER A 293 20.80 20.06 -5.94
CA SER A 293 19.38 19.90 -6.27
C SER A 293 18.57 19.98 -4.99
N PRO A 294 18.04 21.15 -4.60
CA PRO A 294 17.33 21.35 -3.35
C PRO A 294 16.16 20.37 -3.16
N ARG A 295 16.07 19.82 -1.95
CA ARG A 295 15.04 18.84 -1.58
C ARG A 295 14.52 19.17 -0.19
N LYS A 296 13.24 18.87 0.05
CA LYS A 296 12.67 19.01 1.39
C LYS A 296 11.56 17.99 1.66
N TYR A 297 11.35 17.70 2.93
CA TYR A 297 10.11 17.13 3.43
C TYR A 297 9.15 18.28 3.74
N GLU A 298 7.89 18.16 3.30
CA GLU A 298 6.89 19.16 3.66
C GLU A 298 6.47 19.00 5.11
N SER A 299 6.48 20.08 5.90
CA SER A 299 5.81 20.15 7.21
C SER A 299 4.41 20.76 7.07
N PRO A 300 3.45 20.35 7.91
CA PRO A 300 2.29 21.19 8.17
C PRO A 300 2.76 22.48 8.83
N LYS A 301 2.01 23.56 8.64
CA LYS A 301 2.29 24.81 9.37
C LYS A 301 1.87 24.63 10.81
N ASP A 302 2.74 24.94 11.76
CA ASP A 302 2.48 24.79 13.19
C ASP A 302 1.26 25.61 13.63
N SER A 303 1.12 26.83 13.09
CA SER A 303 -0.07 27.67 13.35
C SER A 303 -1.38 26.99 13.00
N LEU A 304 -1.40 26.13 11.98
CA LEU A 304 -2.60 25.48 11.49
C LEU A 304 -3.22 24.52 12.55
N PHE A 305 -2.41 23.88 13.37
CA PHE A 305 -2.90 23.05 14.46
C PHE A 305 -3.63 23.86 15.54
N ILE A 306 -3.15 25.10 15.79
CA ILE A 306 -3.74 26.02 16.75
C ILE A 306 -5.01 26.66 16.16
N GLU A 307 -4.93 27.14 14.93
CA GLU A 307 -6.05 27.76 14.20
C GLU A 307 -7.24 26.80 14.04
N ARG A 308 -6.97 25.50 13.91
CA ARG A 308 -7.99 24.45 13.81
C ARG A 308 -8.43 23.90 15.17
N GLY A 309 -7.91 24.41 16.27
CA GLY A 309 -8.27 23.97 17.61
C GLY A 309 -7.75 22.59 18.03
N CYS A 310 -6.83 21.98 17.24
CA CYS A 310 -6.23 20.71 17.59
C CYS A 310 -5.38 20.80 18.86
N TYR A 311 -4.78 21.95 19.12
CA TYR A 311 -3.95 22.25 20.28
C TYR A 311 -4.16 23.67 20.76
N THR A 312 -3.96 23.90 22.06
CA THR A 312 -3.65 25.23 22.59
C THR A 312 -2.21 25.59 22.18
N ARG A 313 -1.87 26.89 22.22
CA ARG A 313 -0.51 27.36 21.89
C ARG A 313 0.55 26.75 22.82
N GLU A 314 0.24 26.62 24.09
CA GLU A 314 1.07 25.99 25.11
C GLU A 314 1.16 24.47 24.92
N GLY A 315 0.02 23.82 24.68
CA GLY A 315 -0.06 22.36 24.48
C GLY A 315 0.68 21.89 23.24
N PHE A 316 0.72 22.71 22.17
CA PHE A 316 1.45 22.36 20.95
C PHE A 316 2.96 22.28 21.19
N LYS A 317 3.54 23.19 21.96
CA LYS A 317 4.98 23.21 22.29
C LYS A 317 5.44 21.92 22.97
N THR A 318 4.61 21.30 23.79
CA THR A 318 4.94 20.03 24.47
C THR A 318 4.71 18.81 23.60
N SER A 319 3.88 18.91 22.56
CA SER A 319 3.45 17.79 21.73
C SER A 319 4.20 17.67 20.40
N THR A 320 4.95 18.70 19.97
CA THR A 320 5.61 18.76 18.66
C THR A 320 6.54 17.59 18.38
N ASP A 321 7.21 17.08 19.41
CA ASP A 321 8.13 15.93 19.27
C ASP A 321 7.41 14.57 19.24
N ARG A 322 6.12 14.54 19.50
CA ARG A 322 5.32 13.31 19.65
C ARG A 322 4.29 13.13 18.55
N ILE A 323 4.55 13.62 17.37
CA ILE A 323 3.67 13.44 16.22
C ILE A 323 4.34 12.66 15.11
N GLY A 324 3.50 12.02 14.30
CA GLY A 324 3.90 11.27 13.11
C GLY A 324 4.26 9.82 13.37
N ILE A 325 4.04 9.00 12.36
CA ILE A 325 4.41 7.58 12.35
C ILE A 325 5.18 7.24 11.07
N PRO A 326 6.09 6.26 11.13
CA PRO A 326 6.93 5.91 9.99
C PRO A 326 6.13 5.43 8.79
N GLN A 327 6.28 6.08 7.64
CA GLN A 327 5.64 5.63 6.40
C GLN A 327 6.31 4.34 5.90
N GLY A 328 5.50 3.27 5.72
CA GLY A 328 5.97 1.95 5.30
C GLY A 328 6.33 1.01 6.46
N GLY A 329 6.10 1.40 7.71
CA GLY A 329 6.17 0.54 8.89
C GLY A 329 5.03 -0.50 8.90
N ALA A 330 5.27 -1.67 9.51
CA ALA A 330 4.26 -2.73 9.56
C ALA A 330 3.03 -2.33 10.41
N LEU A 331 3.22 -1.54 11.47
CA LEU A 331 2.15 -1.05 12.34
C LEU A 331 1.37 0.14 11.76
N SER A 332 1.95 0.89 10.81
CA SER A 332 1.37 2.16 10.36
C SER A 332 -0.05 2.04 9.79
N GLY A 333 -0.33 0.98 9.03
CA GLY A 333 -1.68 0.73 8.50
C GLY A 333 -2.69 0.36 9.59
N LEU A 334 -2.26 -0.43 10.58
CA LEU A 334 -3.10 -0.78 11.72
C LEU A 334 -3.39 0.45 12.60
N ILE A 335 -2.37 1.26 12.90
CA ILE A 335 -2.52 2.52 13.63
C ILE A 335 -3.56 3.42 12.92
N SER A 336 -3.43 3.54 11.59
CA SER A 336 -4.39 4.29 10.79
C SER A 336 -5.82 3.78 10.99
N ASN A 337 -6.02 2.47 10.92
CA ASN A 337 -7.35 1.89 11.07
C ASN A 337 -7.91 2.05 12.50
N VAL A 338 -7.12 1.85 13.53
CA VAL A 338 -7.54 1.95 14.92
C VAL A 338 -7.97 3.38 15.26
N VAL A 339 -7.12 4.37 14.94
CA VAL A 339 -7.41 5.78 15.25
C VAL A 339 -8.60 6.29 14.43
N LEU A 340 -8.57 6.12 13.11
CA LEU A 340 -9.64 6.64 12.27
C LEU A 340 -10.96 5.86 12.46
N SER A 341 -10.92 4.57 12.82
CA SER A 341 -12.16 3.84 13.18
C SER A 341 -12.82 4.40 14.44
N THR A 342 -12.04 4.93 15.37
CA THR A 342 -12.60 5.61 16.53
C THR A 342 -13.29 6.91 16.11
N VAL A 343 -12.64 7.71 15.27
CA VAL A 343 -13.24 8.92 14.66
C VAL A 343 -14.51 8.57 13.88
N ASP A 344 -14.46 7.58 12.99
CA ASP A 344 -15.61 7.16 12.19
C ASP A 344 -16.80 6.77 13.07
N LYS A 345 -16.55 5.99 14.14
CA LYS A 345 -17.59 5.55 15.08
C LYS A 345 -18.21 6.71 15.86
N GLU A 346 -17.39 7.63 16.34
CA GLU A 346 -17.86 8.75 17.16
C GLU A 346 -18.57 9.84 16.33
N SER A 347 -18.30 9.92 15.02
CA SER A 347 -18.88 10.94 14.14
C SER A 347 -20.01 10.44 13.26
N ILE A 348 -19.76 9.41 12.46
CA ILE A 348 -20.65 9.00 11.36
C ILE A 348 -21.38 7.70 11.66
N LEU A 349 -20.69 6.71 12.24
CA LEU A 349 -21.19 5.34 12.33
C LEU A 349 -22.02 5.05 13.59
N GLN A 350 -22.33 6.05 14.42
CA GLN A 350 -23.15 5.87 15.63
C GLN A 350 -24.60 5.51 15.33
N ILE A 351 -25.13 5.98 14.21
CA ILE A 351 -26.52 5.80 13.82
C ILE A 351 -26.58 4.94 12.57
N ASN A 352 -27.39 3.90 12.60
CA ASN A 352 -27.69 3.12 11.41
C ASN A 352 -28.71 3.89 10.56
N ASP A 353 -28.24 4.49 9.48
CA ASP A 353 -29.05 5.26 8.55
C ASP A 353 -28.98 4.62 7.15
N PRO A 354 -30.07 4.05 6.62
CA PRO A 354 -30.09 3.41 5.31
C PRO A 354 -29.90 4.39 4.15
N ASN A 355 -30.11 5.69 4.38
CA ASN A 355 -29.90 6.75 3.40
C ASN A 355 -28.47 7.28 3.38
N ARG A 356 -27.62 6.81 4.29
CA ARG A 356 -26.20 7.14 4.35
C ARG A 356 -25.37 6.08 3.61
N PHE A 357 -24.35 6.54 2.90
CA PHE A 357 -23.20 5.75 2.50
C PHE A 357 -21.93 6.37 3.05
N PHE A 358 -21.09 5.58 3.66
CA PHE A 358 -19.76 5.98 4.08
C PHE A 358 -18.76 4.92 3.63
N CYS A 359 -17.61 5.35 3.17
CA CYS A 359 -16.51 4.45 2.83
C CYS A 359 -15.19 5.13 3.13
N ARG A 360 -14.34 4.45 3.89
CA ARG A 360 -12.98 4.90 4.17
C ARG A 360 -11.95 3.93 3.60
N TYR A 361 -11.00 4.49 2.86
CA TYR A 361 -9.86 3.75 2.32
C TYR A 361 -8.54 4.46 2.69
N GLY A 362 -7.96 4.13 3.83
CA GLY A 362 -6.82 4.85 4.40
C GLY A 362 -7.29 6.15 5.04
N ASP A 363 -6.74 7.24 4.55
CA ASP A 363 -7.08 8.62 4.87
C ASP A 363 -8.12 9.24 3.91
N ASP A 364 -8.39 8.57 2.77
CA ASP A 364 -9.43 9.00 1.82
C ASP A 364 -10.81 8.56 2.31
N ILE A 365 -11.76 9.50 2.48
CA ILE A 365 -13.15 9.20 2.79
C ILE A 365 -14.10 9.75 1.72
N ILE A 366 -15.22 9.06 1.55
CA ILE A 366 -16.37 9.53 0.81
C ILE A 366 -17.63 9.29 1.64
N LEU A 367 -18.41 10.33 1.81
CA LEU A 367 -19.71 10.33 2.50
C LEU A 367 -20.80 10.69 1.50
N MET A 368 -21.89 9.93 1.50
CA MET A 368 -23.05 10.24 0.68
C MET A 368 -24.32 10.15 1.51
N HIS A 369 -25.29 10.96 1.16
CA HIS A 369 -26.63 10.94 1.76
C HIS A 369 -27.69 11.41 0.77
N THR A 370 -28.94 10.93 0.91
CA THR A 370 -30.06 11.37 0.07
C THR A 370 -30.59 12.77 0.45
N SER A 371 -30.24 13.27 1.63
CA SER A 371 -30.51 14.64 2.10
C SER A 371 -29.25 15.46 2.15
N ARG A 372 -29.24 16.65 1.55
CA ARG A 372 -28.12 17.60 1.61
C ARG A 372 -27.81 18.01 3.04
N LYS A 373 -28.83 18.39 3.81
CA LYS A 373 -28.70 18.82 5.19
C LYS A 373 -28.04 17.77 6.08
N GLU A 374 -28.43 16.49 5.90
CA GLU A 374 -27.82 15.41 6.67
C GLU A 374 -26.38 15.13 6.22
N CYS A 375 -26.08 15.23 4.93
CA CYS A 375 -24.71 15.11 4.42
C CYS A 375 -23.80 16.21 5.03
N GLU A 376 -24.29 17.46 5.09
CA GLU A 376 -23.60 18.60 5.72
C GLU A 376 -23.39 18.37 7.21
N ARG A 377 -24.43 17.94 7.92
CA ARG A 377 -24.36 17.67 9.36
C ARG A 377 -23.31 16.60 9.68
N LEU A 378 -23.31 15.51 8.93
CA LEU A 378 -22.41 14.38 9.16
C LEU A 378 -20.96 14.73 8.84
N ILE A 379 -20.70 15.44 7.73
CA ILE A 379 -19.32 15.82 7.38
C ILE A 379 -18.74 16.85 8.35
N ASN A 380 -19.55 17.80 8.83
CA ASN A 380 -19.12 18.77 9.84
C ASN A 380 -18.77 18.06 11.15
N ARG A 381 -19.64 17.14 11.63
CA ARG A 381 -19.35 16.33 12.81
C ARG A 381 -18.08 15.49 12.66
N TYR A 382 -17.82 14.97 11.46
CA TYR A 382 -16.58 14.26 11.17
C TYR A 382 -15.36 15.16 11.33
N CYS A 383 -15.43 16.38 10.81
CA CYS A 383 -14.37 17.39 10.93
C CYS A 383 -14.12 17.81 12.37
N ASP A 384 -15.19 18.03 13.16
CA ASP A 384 -15.08 18.35 14.59
C ASP A 384 -14.39 17.21 15.33
N THR A 385 -14.83 15.97 15.08
CA THR A 385 -14.20 14.79 15.67
C THR A 385 -12.74 14.62 15.24
N LEU A 386 -12.37 14.90 13.96
CA LEU A 386 -10.96 14.92 13.54
C LEU A 386 -10.14 15.91 14.37
N THR A 387 -10.69 17.10 14.64
CA THR A 387 -10.05 18.13 15.46
C THR A 387 -9.83 17.66 16.91
N ASP A 388 -10.83 17.00 17.52
CA ASP A 388 -10.73 16.41 18.85
C ASP A 388 -9.61 15.35 18.93
N TYR A 389 -9.41 14.61 17.84
CA TYR A 389 -8.31 13.64 17.68
C TYR A 389 -7.00 14.28 17.16
N LYS A 390 -6.90 15.61 17.17
CA LYS A 390 -5.71 16.39 16.79
C LYS A 390 -5.26 16.13 15.35
N LEU A 391 -6.20 15.88 14.45
CA LEU A 391 -5.96 15.62 13.03
C LEU A 391 -6.40 16.83 12.20
N LEU A 392 -5.53 17.21 11.25
CA LEU A 392 -5.81 18.29 10.32
C LEU A 392 -6.52 17.75 9.07
N TYR A 393 -7.53 18.47 8.59
CA TYR A 393 -8.16 18.20 7.31
C TYR A 393 -7.95 19.37 6.32
N HIS A 394 -8.07 19.11 5.03
CA HIS A 394 -7.99 20.15 4.00
C HIS A 394 -9.26 20.99 3.98
N ASP A 395 -9.10 22.31 3.67
CA ASP A 395 -10.24 23.21 3.52
C ASP A 395 -11.23 22.68 2.49
N PHE A 396 -12.50 22.86 2.78
CA PHE A 396 -13.57 22.48 1.88
C PHE A 396 -13.75 23.51 0.79
N VAL A 397 -13.90 23.02 -0.43
CA VAL A 397 -14.11 23.86 -1.62
C VAL A 397 -15.47 23.49 -2.22
N SER A 398 -16.27 24.49 -2.56
CA SER A 398 -17.54 24.28 -3.28
C SER A 398 -17.26 23.89 -4.74
N VAL A 399 -17.99 22.92 -5.25
CA VAL A 399 -17.94 22.55 -6.67
C VAL A 399 -18.62 23.59 -7.56
N ALA A 400 -19.35 24.56 -7.00
CA ALA A 400 -19.91 25.70 -7.71
C ALA A 400 -18.91 26.82 -7.94
N ASP A 401 -17.70 26.75 -7.34
CA ASP A 401 -16.65 27.75 -7.51
C ASP A 401 -16.40 28.01 -8.99
N PRO A 402 -16.50 29.28 -9.47
CA PRO A 402 -16.30 29.64 -10.85
C PRO A 402 -14.92 29.25 -11.40
N GLU A 403 -13.89 29.20 -10.56
CA GLU A 403 -12.55 28.77 -10.95
C GLU A 403 -12.49 27.28 -11.30
N LEU A 404 -13.41 26.48 -10.76
CA LEU A 404 -13.51 25.04 -11.02
C LEU A 404 -14.47 24.71 -12.17
N ARG A 405 -15.15 25.69 -12.76
CA ARG A 405 -16.12 25.53 -13.83
C ARG A 405 -15.69 26.20 -15.13
N LYS A 406 -16.11 25.62 -16.25
CA LYS A 406 -16.02 26.24 -17.58
C LYS A 406 -17.31 27.01 -17.87
N PRO A 407 -17.30 27.90 -18.88
CA PRO A 407 -18.50 28.64 -19.29
C PRO A 407 -19.69 27.74 -19.66
N ASP A 408 -19.45 26.52 -20.17
CA ASP A 408 -20.46 25.51 -20.50
C ASP A 408 -21.00 24.74 -19.26
N GLY A 409 -20.61 25.15 -18.04
CA GLY A 409 -20.98 24.48 -16.79
C GLY A 409 -20.20 23.20 -16.49
N SER A 410 -19.40 22.69 -17.42
CA SER A 410 -18.58 21.51 -17.17
C SER A 410 -17.42 21.81 -16.21
N VAL A 411 -17.01 20.80 -15.44
CA VAL A 411 -15.92 20.93 -14.49
C VAL A 411 -14.56 20.98 -15.15
N ARG A 412 -13.70 21.86 -14.62
CA ARG A 412 -12.28 21.92 -15.04
C ARG A 412 -11.49 20.76 -14.44
N PRO A 413 -10.36 20.37 -15.06
CA PRO A 413 -9.45 19.36 -14.49
C PRO A 413 -8.99 19.68 -13.06
N ALA A 414 -8.91 20.97 -12.70
CA ALA A 414 -8.54 21.43 -11.35
C ALA A 414 -9.49 20.90 -10.25
N LEU A 415 -10.76 20.59 -10.56
CA LEU A 415 -11.66 19.96 -9.59
C LEU A 415 -11.07 18.68 -9.01
N TRP A 416 -10.34 17.92 -9.80
CA TRP A 416 -9.76 16.64 -9.38
C TRP A 416 -8.50 16.80 -8.52
N ASP A 417 -7.94 18.01 -8.45
CA ASP A 417 -6.80 18.35 -7.59
C ASP A 417 -7.24 18.92 -6.23
N VAL A 418 -8.53 19.28 -6.10
CA VAL A 418 -9.14 19.66 -4.82
C VAL A 418 -9.23 18.45 -3.90
N LYS A 419 -8.88 18.65 -2.62
CA LYS A 419 -8.73 17.56 -1.64
C LYS A 419 -10.00 17.29 -0.85
N SER A 420 -10.67 18.35 -0.38
CA SER A 420 -11.93 18.25 0.34
C SER A 420 -13.00 19.06 -0.39
N ARG A 421 -14.23 18.52 -0.46
CA ARG A 421 -15.37 19.15 -1.15
C ARG A 421 -16.58 19.20 -0.25
N SER A 422 -17.19 20.40 -0.19
CA SER A 422 -18.49 20.58 0.42
C SER A 422 -19.54 19.72 -0.26
N PRO A 423 -20.63 19.36 0.42
CA PRO A 423 -21.69 18.54 -0.15
C PRO A 423 -22.22 19.08 -1.48
N PHE A 424 -22.20 18.26 -2.51
CA PHE A 424 -22.70 18.56 -3.85
C PHE A 424 -23.58 17.42 -4.37
N LEU A 425 -24.49 17.75 -5.30
CA LEU A 425 -25.34 16.77 -5.96
C LEU A 425 -24.50 15.91 -6.93
N TRP A 426 -24.53 14.62 -6.75
CA TRP A 426 -24.01 13.67 -7.74
C TRP A 426 -25.11 13.30 -8.74
N GLY A 427 -25.15 14.08 -9.80
CA GLY A 427 -26.22 13.95 -10.78
C GLY A 427 -26.36 15.17 -11.67
N ARG A 428 -27.55 15.31 -12.23
CA ARG A 428 -28.01 16.48 -12.97
C ARG A 428 -29.39 16.88 -12.49
N ASN A 429 -29.48 18.10 -12.00
CA ASN A 429 -30.73 18.75 -11.67
C ASN A 429 -30.59 20.24 -12.07
N ASN A 430 -31.53 20.77 -12.83
CA ASN A 430 -31.50 22.14 -13.34
C ASN A 430 -31.60 23.20 -12.23
N GLU A 431 -32.09 22.83 -11.06
CA GLU A 431 -32.24 23.71 -9.91
C GLU A 431 -30.99 23.79 -9.04
N GLU A 432 -30.06 22.83 -9.18
CA GLU A 432 -28.86 22.73 -8.34
C GLU A 432 -27.63 23.28 -9.04
N LYS A 433 -26.99 24.30 -8.44
CA LYS A 433 -25.71 24.84 -8.91
C LYS A 433 -24.51 23.96 -8.52
N GLU A 434 -24.59 23.34 -7.37
CA GLU A 434 -23.54 22.46 -6.84
C GLU A 434 -23.76 21.02 -7.27
N GLN A 435 -23.53 20.73 -8.54
CA GLN A 435 -23.72 19.40 -9.11
C GLN A 435 -22.53 18.95 -9.96
N VAL A 436 -22.27 17.64 -9.96
CA VAL A 436 -21.21 16.99 -10.72
C VAL A 436 -21.67 15.66 -11.30
N ASP A 437 -21.43 15.45 -12.61
CA ASP A 437 -21.76 14.19 -13.28
C ASP A 437 -20.88 13.01 -12.81
N TRP A 438 -19.60 13.29 -12.55
CA TRP A 438 -18.60 12.30 -12.24
C TRP A 438 -17.96 12.61 -10.90
N ILE A 439 -17.90 11.64 -10.00
CA ILE A 439 -17.12 11.70 -8.76
C ILE A 439 -15.84 10.90 -8.95
N GLY A 440 -14.78 11.28 -8.22
CA GLY A 440 -13.49 10.61 -8.27
C GLY A 440 -13.18 9.92 -6.96
N PHE A 441 -13.03 8.59 -6.96
CA PHE A 441 -12.64 7.85 -5.76
C PHE A 441 -11.62 6.76 -6.09
N LEU A 442 -10.56 6.65 -5.30
CA LEU A 442 -9.50 5.62 -5.38
C LEU A 442 -8.88 5.42 -6.78
N GLY A 443 -8.80 6.51 -7.55
CA GLY A 443 -8.22 6.47 -8.90
C GLY A 443 -9.20 6.11 -10.01
N TYR A 444 -10.48 5.96 -9.69
CA TYR A 444 -11.58 5.84 -10.63
C TYR A 444 -12.42 7.11 -10.69
N GLU A 445 -13.18 7.27 -11.75
CA GLU A 445 -14.24 8.26 -11.91
C GLU A 445 -15.52 7.51 -12.17
N ILE A 446 -16.58 7.84 -11.40
CA ILE A 446 -17.87 7.14 -11.42
C ILE A 446 -18.94 8.16 -11.78
N ARG A 447 -19.72 7.87 -12.81
CA ARG A 447 -20.82 8.71 -13.24
C ARG A 447 -22.08 8.40 -12.45
N TYR A 448 -22.93 9.40 -12.24
CA TYR A 448 -24.20 9.20 -11.55
C TYR A 448 -25.13 8.19 -12.28
N THR A 449 -24.92 7.91 -13.58
CA THR A 449 -25.59 6.85 -14.36
C THR A 449 -25.03 5.44 -14.11
N GLY A 450 -23.94 5.29 -13.32
CA GLY A 450 -23.32 4.02 -12.97
C GLY A 450 -22.10 3.64 -13.81
N GLU A 451 -21.71 4.47 -14.78
CA GLU A 451 -20.52 4.25 -15.58
C GLU A 451 -19.26 4.48 -14.76
N VAL A 452 -18.27 3.59 -14.86
CA VAL A 452 -16.98 3.70 -14.18
C VAL A 452 -15.85 3.78 -15.20
N ARG A 453 -14.89 4.67 -14.98
CA ARG A 453 -13.67 4.77 -15.78
C ARG A 453 -12.45 5.02 -14.91
N ILE A 454 -11.28 4.63 -15.39
CA ILE A 454 -10.01 4.98 -14.73
C ILE A 454 -9.79 6.48 -14.87
N ARG A 455 -9.46 7.15 -13.75
CA ARG A 455 -9.17 8.60 -13.74
C ARG A 455 -8.11 8.96 -14.78
N ARG A 456 -8.36 10.03 -15.54
CA ARG A 456 -7.49 10.45 -16.65
C ARG A 456 -6.04 10.71 -16.22
N SER A 457 -5.82 11.31 -15.06
CA SER A 457 -4.47 11.52 -14.50
C SER A 457 -3.76 10.20 -14.24
N SER A 458 -4.42 9.25 -13.58
CA SER A 458 -3.90 7.91 -13.32
C SER A 458 -3.55 7.16 -14.60
N LEU A 459 -4.38 7.28 -15.64
CA LEU A 459 -4.14 6.70 -16.95
C LEU A 459 -2.91 7.33 -17.62
N ASN A 460 -2.80 8.65 -17.59
CA ASN A 460 -1.66 9.39 -18.15
C ASN A 460 -0.35 9.02 -17.45
N ASP A 461 -0.35 8.85 -16.14
CA ASP A 461 0.83 8.43 -15.40
C ASP A 461 1.24 6.99 -15.73
N LYS A 462 0.29 6.13 -16.01
CA LYS A 462 0.58 4.79 -16.55
C LYS A 462 1.24 4.86 -17.93
N PHE A 463 0.73 5.69 -18.84
CA PHE A 463 1.37 5.92 -20.14
C PHE A 463 2.80 6.44 -20.00
N LYS A 464 3.02 7.46 -19.16
CA LYS A 464 4.36 8.00 -18.86
C LYS A 464 5.29 6.93 -18.28
N SER A 465 4.80 6.13 -17.34
CA SER A 465 5.55 5.05 -16.71
C SER A 465 5.96 3.97 -17.71
N ILE A 466 5.03 3.52 -18.57
CA ILE A 466 5.31 2.56 -19.64
C ILE A 466 6.39 3.11 -20.55
N LYS A 467 6.24 4.35 -21.05
CA LYS A 467 7.21 5.01 -21.92
C LYS A 467 8.62 5.07 -21.32
N ARG A 468 8.71 5.44 -20.02
CA ARG A 468 9.99 5.50 -19.28
C ARG A 468 10.63 4.12 -19.16
N LYS A 469 9.87 3.10 -18.77
CA LYS A 469 10.36 1.72 -18.62
C LYS A 469 10.92 1.17 -19.95
N TYR A 470 10.22 1.40 -21.06
CA TYR A 470 10.70 0.98 -22.39
C TYR A 470 11.95 1.73 -22.83
N ARG A 471 12.04 3.05 -22.57
CA ARG A 471 13.25 3.83 -22.89
C ARG A 471 14.47 3.34 -22.10
N THR A 472 14.31 3.05 -20.81
CA THR A 472 15.39 2.52 -19.97
C THR A 472 15.77 1.12 -20.38
N GLY A 473 14.79 0.24 -20.64
CA GLY A 473 15.01 -1.12 -21.15
C GLY A 473 15.79 -1.11 -22.46
N ALA A 474 15.40 -0.26 -23.43
CA ALA A 474 16.10 -0.13 -24.70
C ALA A 474 17.58 0.21 -24.53
N LYS A 475 17.90 1.22 -23.68
CA LYS A 475 19.31 1.60 -23.41
C LYS A 475 20.12 0.44 -22.82
N THR A 476 19.54 -0.30 -21.89
CA THR A 476 20.22 -1.42 -21.22
C THR A 476 20.44 -2.62 -22.15
N LEU A 477 19.45 -2.95 -22.98
CA LEU A 477 19.50 -4.09 -23.89
C LEU A 477 20.47 -3.82 -25.05
N ILE A 478 20.47 -2.60 -25.60
CA ILE A 478 21.40 -2.19 -26.66
C ILE A 478 22.85 -2.22 -26.18
N ALA A 479 23.10 -2.03 -24.87
CA ALA A 479 24.45 -2.05 -24.30
C ALA A 479 25.00 -3.47 -24.02
N LYS A 480 24.16 -4.52 -23.97
CA LYS A 480 24.55 -5.86 -23.48
C LYS A 480 24.89 -6.91 -24.53
N GLY A 481 24.51 -6.74 -25.77
CA GLY A 481 25.03 -7.55 -26.89
C GLY A 481 24.49 -8.98 -27.09
N ASP A 482 23.64 -9.55 -26.22
CA ASP A 482 23.05 -10.89 -26.44
C ASP A 482 21.58 -10.77 -26.89
N PHE A 483 21.43 -10.62 -28.20
CA PHE A 483 20.17 -10.28 -28.85
C PHE A 483 19.02 -11.27 -28.59
N LYS A 484 19.22 -12.57 -28.77
CA LYS A 484 18.16 -13.58 -28.65
C LYS A 484 17.63 -13.66 -27.21
N LYS A 485 18.55 -13.71 -26.25
CA LYS A 485 18.23 -13.80 -24.83
C LYS A 485 17.55 -12.53 -24.27
N ASP A 486 17.95 -11.38 -24.78
CA ASP A 486 17.40 -10.10 -24.37
C ASP A 486 16.00 -9.84 -24.95
N ILE A 487 15.71 -10.29 -26.17
CA ILE A 487 14.35 -10.25 -26.73
C ILE A 487 13.41 -11.18 -25.96
N GLU A 488 13.79 -12.42 -25.70
CA GLU A 488 12.96 -13.37 -24.93
C GLU A 488 12.65 -12.83 -23.53
N LYS A 489 13.65 -12.24 -22.89
CA LYS A 489 13.50 -11.61 -21.58
C LYS A 489 12.57 -10.39 -21.62
N GLU A 490 12.65 -9.55 -22.65
CA GLU A 490 11.74 -8.39 -22.76
C GLU A 490 10.31 -8.81 -23.11
N ILE A 491 10.13 -9.83 -23.92
CA ILE A 491 8.83 -10.45 -24.18
C ILE A 491 8.25 -11.00 -22.87
N GLN A 492 9.04 -11.75 -22.09
CA GLN A 492 8.59 -12.29 -20.81
C GLN A 492 8.25 -11.17 -19.80
N ASN A 493 9.09 -10.14 -19.70
CA ASN A 493 8.82 -8.97 -18.86
C ASN A 493 7.53 -8.26 -19.29
N ARG A 494 7.23 -8.22 -20.58
CA ARG A 494 5.98 -7.63 -21.09
C ARG A 494 4.77 -8.47 -20.72
N ILE A 495 4.87 -9.80 -20.80
CA ILE A 495 3.83 -10.74 -20.36
C ILE A 495 3.54 -10.58 -18.87
N ASP A 496 4.58 -10.57 -18.04
CA ASP A 496 4.43 -10.47 -16.59
C ASP A 496 3.83 -9.13 -16.16
N ARG A 497 4.24 -8.04 -16.81
CA ARG A 497 3.64 -6.71 -16.56
C ARG A 497 2.19 -6.64 -17.02
N PHE A 498 1.89 -7.24 -18.14
CA PHE A 498 0.54 -7.32 -18.67
C PHE A 498 -0.39 -8.08 -17.72
N LYS A 499 0.06 -9.22 -17.21
CA LYS A 499 -0.69 -9.99 -16.20
C LYS A 499 -0.90 -9.22 -14.90
N SER A 500 0.08 -8.44 -14.46
CA SER A 500 0.01 -7.72 -13.18
C SER A 500 -0.67 -6.35 -13.25
N GLU A 501 -0.55 -5.62 -14.36
CA GLU A 501 -1.05 -4.23 -14.48
C GLU A 501 -2.41 -4.13 -15.18
N GLY A 502 -2.71 -5.06 -16.08
CA GLY A 502 -3.89 -5.01 -16.94
C GLY A 502 -5.02 -5.95 -16.51
N LEU A 503 -4.67 -7.15 -16.04
CA LEU A 503 -5.66 -8.14 -15.60
C LEU A 503 -6.32 -7.76 -14.27
N VAL A 504 -5.62 -7.06 -13.39
CA VAL A 504 -6.19 -6.61 -12.11
C VAL A 504 -7.33 -5.63 -12.38
N ALA A 505 -7.12 -4.63 -13.23
CA ALA A 505 -8.18 -3.69 -13.59
C ALA A 505 -9.33 -4.33 -14.38
N ALA A 506 -9.09 -5.45 -15.07
CA ALA A 506 -10.11 -6.12 -15.89
C ALA A 506 -10.89 -7.21 -15.13
N LYS A 507 -10.29 -7.81 -14.10
CA LYS A 507 -10.98 -8.81 -13.25
C LYS A 507 -11.91 -8.17 -12.23
N SER A 508 -11.54 -7.01 -11.73
CA SER A 508 -12.16 -6.39 -10.59
C SER A 508 -13.37 -5.51 -10.95
N LEU A 509 -13.38 -4.92 -12.12
CA LEU A 509 -14.52 -4.13 -12.60
C LEU A 509 -15.27 -4.93 -13.65
N ASN A 510 -15.82 -6.03 -13.25
CA ASN A 510 -16.35 -7.11 -14.09
C ASN A 510 -17.26 -6.71 -15.24
N HIS A 511 -17.65 -5.45 -15.38
CA HIS A 511 -18.70 -5.09 -16.31
C HIS A 511 -18.54 -3.74 -17.00
N ASN A 512 -17.34 -3.09 -16.90
CA ASN A 512 -17.26 -1.72 -17.37
C ASN A 512 -16.58 -1.58 -18.74
N LYS A 513 -17.41 -1.35 -19.75
CA LYS A 513 -16.99 -1.07 -21.14
C LYS A 513 -15.95 0.06 -21.24
N TYR A 514 -16.05 1.09 -20.41
CA TYR A 514 -15.15 2.25 -20.43
C TYR A 514 -13.77 1.91 -19.88
N CYS A 515 -13.67 1.28 -18.72
CA CYS A 515 -12.39 0.83 -18.16
C CYS A 515 -11.69 -0.12 -19.11
N MET A 516 -12.43 -1.05 -19.72
CA MET A 516 -11.88 -1.99 -20.67
C MET A 516 -11.33 -1.28 -21.91
N THR A 517 -12.01 -0.29 -22.44
CA THR A 517 -11.54 0.51 -23.59
C THR A 517 -10.22 1.24 -23.22
N GLN A 518 -10.11 1.79 -22.02
CA GLN A 518 -8.90 2.45 -21.54
C GLN A 518 -7.73 1.48 -21.38
N VAL A 519 -7.99 0.27 -20.85
CA VAL A 519 -6.97 -0.79 -20.71
C VAL A 519 -6.50 -1.27 -22.08
N LEU A 520 -7.40 -1.43 -23.05
CA LEU A 520 -7.05 -1.76 -24.44
C LEU A 520 -6.18 -0.68 -25.10
N LYS A 521 -6.45 0.60 -24.84
CA LYS A 521 -5.60 1.70 -25.32
C LYS A 521 -4.21 1.64 -24.70
N LEU A 522 -4.10 1.38 -23.40
CA LEU A 522 -2.82 1.18 -22.70
C LEU A 522 -2.04 -0.01 -23.29
N ASP A 523 -2.71 -1.11 -23.53
CA ASP A 523 -2.10 -2.30 -24.11
C ASP A 523 -1.63 -2.07 -25.54
N GLY A 524 -2.45 -1.44 -26.38
CA GLY A 524 -2.07 -1.04 -27.73
C GLY A 524 -0.83 -0.12 -27.74
N TYR A 525 -0.77 0.84 -26.80
CA TYR A 525 0.38 1.72 -26.66
C TYR A 525 1.65 0.97 -26.23
N ALA A 526 1.54 0.12 -25.22
CA ALA A 526 2.66 -0.69 -24.76
C ALA A 526 3.17 -1.65 -25.85
N SER A 527 2.28 -2.23 -26.63
CA SER A 527 2.62 -3.10 -27.77
C SER A 527 3.37 -2.34 -28.87
N LYS A 528 2.94 -1.12 -29.19
CA LYS A 528 3.68 -0.25 -30.14
C LYS A 528 5.08 0.10 -29.63
N LEU A 529 5.23 0.35 -28.34
CA LEU A 529 6.55 0.62 -27.75
C LEU A 529 7.45 -0.63 -27.76
N LEU A 530 6.89 -1.81 -27.48
CA LEU A 530 7.62 -3.07 -27.57
C LEU A 530 8.10 -3.32 -28.99
N TYR A 531 7.22 -3.14 -29.99
CA TYR A 531 7.61 -3.28 -31.40
C TYR A 531 8.76 -2.34 -31.76
N ARG A 532 8.67 -1.06 -31.40
CA ARG A 532 9.74 -0.08 -31.65
C ARG A 532 11.04 -0.45 -30.94
N LEU A 533 10.98 -1.03 -29.76
CA LEU A 533 12.16 -1.52 -29.05
C LEU A 533 12.79 -2.69 -29.78
N LEU A 534 12.01 -3.70 -30.16
CA LEU A 534 12.48 -4.86 -30.90
C LEU A 534 13.07 -4.47 -32.26
N TYR A 535 12.42 -3.53 -32.97
CA TYR A 535 12.92 -2.98 -34.22
C TYR A 535 14.30 -2.31 -34.07
N LYS A 536 14.47 -1.47 -33.04
CA LYS A 536 15.77 -0.83 -32.77
C LYS A 536 16.87 -1.83 -32.43
N ILE A 537 16.54 -2.89 -31.70
CA ILE A 537 17.46 -3.96 -31.38
C ILE A 537 17.83 -4.73 -32.67
N ALA A 538 16.86 -5.02 -33.53
CA ALA A 538 17.03 -5.70 -34.79
C ALA A 538 17.96 -4.92 -35.74
N CYS A 539 17.70 -3.62 -35.95
CA CYS A 539 18.52 -2.75 -36.77
C CYS A 539 19.99 -2.71 -36.30
N LYS A 540 20.20 -2.67 -34.95
CA LYS A 540 21.56 -2.64 -34.40
C LYS A 540 22.33 -3.97 -34.58
N ASN A 541 21.61 -5.07 -34.70
CA ASN A 541 22.20 -6.42 -34.85
C ASN A 541 22.05 -6.97 -36.29
N ASN A 542 21.77 -6.10 -37.27
CA ASN A 542 21.63 -6.44 -38.69
C ASN A 542 20.62 -7.57 -38.97
N LEU A 543 19.53 -7.62 -38.23
CA LEU A 543 18.48 -8.61 -38.45
C LEU A 543 17.57 -8.23 -39.61
N THR A 544 17.11 -9.25 -40.31
CA THR A 544 16.17 -9.09 -41.43
C THR A 544 14.75 -8.73 -40.96
N ALA A 545 13.95 -8.20 -41.90
CA ALA A 545 12.53 -7.92 -41.64
C ALA A 545 11.75 -9.20 -41.27
N GLU A 546 12.13 -10.34 -41.83
CA GLU A 546 11.52 -11.65 -41.57
C GLU A 546 11.81 -12.15 -40.16
N GLU A 547 13.03 -12.01 -39.67
CA GLU A 547 13.42 -12.34 -38.31
C GLU A 547 12.68 -11.45 -37.27
N LEU A 548 12.55 -10.16 -37.59
CA LEU A 548 11.76 -9.26 -36.77
C LEU A 548 10.27 -9.65 -36.72
N ALA A 549 9.70 -10.03 -37.88
CA ALA A 549 8.33 -10.51 -37.99
C ALA A 549 8.10 -11.81 -37.19
N PHE A 550 9.09 -12.73 -37.24
CA PHE A 550 9.07 -13.96 -36.43
C PHE A 550 9.02 -13.67 -34.94
N TRP A 551 9.89 -12.80 -34.42
CA TRP A 551 9.90 -12.44 -33.01
C TRP A 551 8.62 -11.70 -32.59
N TRP A 552 8.07 -10.88 -33.48
CA TRP A 552 6.79 -10.20 -33.25
C TRP A 552 5.61 -11.18 -33.19
N LYS A 553 5.60 -12.19 -34.08
CA LYS A 553 4.62 -13.28 -34.06
C LYS A 553 4.70 -14.09 -32.77
N LYS A 554 5.91 -14.46 -32.33
CA LYS A 554 6.17 -15.15 -31.07
C LYS A 554 5.67 -14.35 -29.86
N ALA A 555 5.86 -13.03 -29.83
CA ALA A 555 5.31 -12.16 -28.82
C ALA A 555 3.77 -12.16 -28.80
N LYS A 556 3.13 -12.23 -29.96
CA LYS A 556 1.67 -12.37 -30.10
C LYS A 556 1.16 -13.70 -29.56
N GLU A 557 1.79 -14.79 -29.91
CA GLU A 557 1.41 -16.15 -29.54
C GLU A 557 1.54 -16.38 -28.03
N GLN A 558 2.51 -15.79 -27.36
CA GLN A 558 2.71 -15.86 -25.91
C GLN A 558 1.76 -14.96 -25.11
N GLY A 559 0.78 -14.31 -25.74
CA GLY A 559 -0.26 -13.56 -25.05
C GLY A 559 0.10 -12.11 -24.71
N CYS A 560 1.22 -11.58 -25.23
CA CYS A 560 1.59 -10.17 -25.04
C CYS A 560 0.59 -9.17 -25.64
N ILE A 561 -0.35 -9.62 -26.49
CA ILE A 561 -1.24 -8.76 -27.30
C ILE A 561 -2.69 -9.27 -27.29
N ASN A 562 -3.13 -10.08 -26.33
CA ASN A 562 -4.37 -10.86 -26.45
C ASN A 562 -5.53 -10.43 -25.52
N TYR A 563 -5.57 -9.15 -25.07
CA TYR A 563 -6.72 -8.64 -24.33
C TYR A 563 -8.02 -8.67 -25.13
N ARG A 564 -7.97 -8.46 -26.45
CA ARG A 564 -9.16 -8.57 -27.30
C ARG A 564 -9.82 -9.93 -27.20
N ASN A 565 -9.05 -11.01 -27.09
CA ASN A 565 -9.61 -12.37 -26.99
C ASN A 565 -10.16 -12.68 -25.59
N THR A 566 -9.51 -12.17 -24.54
CA THR A 566 -10.01 -12.29 -23.17
C THR A 566 -11.29 -11.46 -23.00
N TYR A 567 -11.34 -10.24 -23.53
CA TYR A 567 -12.52 -9.41 -23.54
C TYR A 567 -13.69 -10.04 -24.34
N LYS A 568 -13.42 -10.60 -25.52
CA LYS A 568 -14.43 -11.34 -26.31
C LYS A 568 -14.97 -12.57 -25.56
N LYS A 569 -14.15 -13.24 -24.76
CA LYS A 569 -14.58 -14.38 -23.91
C LYS A 569 -15.45 -13.90 -22.75
N ILE A 570 -15.05 -12.82 -22.08
CA ILE A 570 -15.81 -12.22 -20.97
C ILE A 570 -17.15 -11.68 -21.48
N SER A 571 -17.17 -10.88 -22.55
CA SER A 571 -18.41 -10.33 -23.11
C SER A 571 -19.37 -11.39 -23.67
N LYS A 572 -18.86 -12.53 -24.15
CA LYS A 572 -19.69 -13.67 -24.56
C LYS A 572 -20.23 -14.47 -23.38
N ALA A 573 -19.50 -14.56 -22.28
CA ALA A 573 -19.99 -15.20 -21.06
C ALA A 573 -21.08 -14.37 -20.38
N GLN A 574 -20.98 -13.04 -20.45
CA GLN A 574 -21.97 -12.10 -19.90
C GLN A 574 -23.26 -11.99 -20.73
N ALA A 575 -23.16 -12.17 -22.06
CA ALA A 575 -24.35 -12.22 -22.92
C ALA A 575 -25.13 -13.54 -22.77
N ARG A 576 -24.62 -14.51 -22.01
CA ARG A 576 -25.26 -15.80 -21.70
C ARG A 576 -25.81 -15.89 -20.27
N GLN A 577 -25.51 -14.89 -19.41
CA GLN A 577 -26.15 -14.62 -18.12
C GLN A 577 -27.20 -13.51 -18.26
#